data_84e6a9b72e1c954d1c544dd0cf074c56
#
_entry.id   84e6a9b72e1c954d1c544dd0cf074c56
#
_cell.length_a   1.000
_cell.length_b   1.000
_cell.length_c   1.000
_cell.angle_alpha   90.00
_cell.angle_beta   90.00
_cell.angle_gamma   90.00
#
_symmetry.space_group_name_H-M   'P 1'
#
loop_
_entity.id
_entity.type
_entity.pdbx_description
1 polymer ?
#
loop_
_entity_poly.entity_id
_entity_poly.type
_entity_poly.pdbx_seq_one_letter_code
_entity_poly.pdbx_strand_id
1 'polypeptide(L)'
;VIRRRSARGVAAACAAALALTLGLAACGSDDGDETAASPASPTVKAVPELGPDQKVSIVFESYNLAQASWTPTFDALVADFQKSHPNITVTAQKPQTSTLKGFGTAATASIQAQLATGNAPDVAQLTFGDLNYAVESLGAKPLDDIVGRDAVQENFGGTHPFAPAAKTLGDVDGKTFGVPFVFSTPVLYYNADLFRAAGLDPEKPPTTWAEFKTAALAIKDKTGKQGAYIDCLTKVSGDWCYQALVASNGGTVISADKTRMTFAEAPAVEAVTMAQDLVNSGASPKLSQDQAYPAFSRGEIGMIIESSSAQGVFIKGAAGSKPAWTLKAATMPAFGSKPVVPTNSGAALFMFSKDPAKQRAAWELIEFLTSDAAYTKITSGIGYLPLRTGLLDDPNGLKTWAAENPLIKPNLDQLAKLKPWVSFPGKDYVQIRTAMLGAVENVVYNGADPKKTLTDAQTEATKLLPKS
;
A
#
# COMPACT_ATOMS: atom_id res chain seq x y z
N VAL A 1 -14.37 -34.44 52.65
CA VAL A 1 -15.20 -34.01 53.83
C VAL A 1 -15.79 -32.65 53.35
N ILE A 2 -16.95 -32.65 52.67
CA ILE A 2 -18.31 -32.31 53.17
C ILE A 2 -18.33 -30.90 53.83
N ARG A 3 -19.00 -29.91 53.26
CA ARG A 3 -20.44 -29.63 53.33
C ARG A 3 -20.89 -28.47 52.46
N ARG A 4 -21.98 -28.72 51.73
CA ARG A 4 -22.90 -27.72 51.15
C ARG A 4 -23.61 -26.95 52.27
N ARG A 5 -23.99 -25.67 52.00
CA ARG A 5 -25.28 -25.11 52.46
C ARG A 5 -25.78 -24.04 51.49
N SER A 6 -27.01 -24.23 51.09
CA SER A 6 -27.94 -23.39 50.34
C SER A 6 -28.80 -22.55 51.29
N ALA A 7 -29.24 -21.36 50.85
CA ALA A 7 -30.54 -20.69 51.15
C ALA A 7 -30.61 -19.42 50.31
N ARG A 8 -31.45 -19.25 49.40
CA ARG A 8 -32.87 -18.91 49.24
C ARG A 8 -33.30 -17.56 49.84
N GLY A 9 -33.80 -16.69 48.93
CA GLY A 9 -34.96 -15.80 49.04
C GLY A 9 -34.57 -14.38 49.41
N VAL A 10 -35.05 -13.35 48.76
CA VAL A 10 -36.45 -12.93 48.58
C VAL A 10 -36.51 -11.80 47.55
N ALA A 11 -37.51 -11.81 46.71
CA ALA A 11 -37.87 -10.74 45.79
C ALA A 11 -38.59 -9.57 46.54
N ALA A 12 -38.39 -8.36 46.06
CA ALA A 12 -39.33 -7.29 46.29
C ALA A 12 -39.41 -6.39 45.04
N ALA A 13 -40.60 -6.42 44.46
CA ALA A 13 -41.05 -5.50 43.41
C ALA A 13 -41.51 -4.19 44.04
N CYS A 14 -41.26 -3.07 43.39
CA CYS A 14 -42.09 -1.85 43.52
C CYS A 14 -42.24 -1.21 42.14
N ALA A 15 -43.47 -1.23 41.67
CA ALA A 15 -44.00 -0.47 40.56
C ALA A 15 -44.60 0.83 41.12
N ALA A 16 -44.57 1.88 40.31
CA ALA A 16 -45.48 3.03 40.21
C ALA A 16 -44.75 4.21 39.56
N ALA A 17 -45.26 5.07 38.72
CA ALA A 17 -46.59 5.23 38.14
C ALA A 17 -46.41 6.20 36.92
N LEU A 18 -47.26 6.04 35.93
CA LEU A 18 -47.49 6.96 34.80
C LEU A 18 -47.98 8.33 35.29
N ALA A 19 -47.62 9.38 34.55
CA ALA A 19 -48.43 10.57 34.39
C ALA A 19 -48.45 11.01 32.93
N LEU A 20 -49.54 10.71 32.25
CA LEU A 20 -49.98 11.34 31.00
C LEU A 20 -50.48 12.77 31.31
N THR A 21 -50.06 13.72 30.45
CA THR A 21 -50.88 14.94 30.22
C THR A 21 -51.05 15.10 28.72
N LEU A 22 -52.28 14.85 28.28
CA LEU A 22 -52.84 15.26 27.01
C LEU A 22 -53.14 16.76 27.03
N GLY A 23 -52.66 17.46 26.02
CA GLY A 23 -53.12 18.80 25.67
C GLY A 23 -53.53 18.83 24.21
N LEU A 24 -54.83 18.79 23.96
CA LEU A 24 -55.43 19.09 22.66
C LEU A 24 -55.61 20.62 22.52
N ALA A 25 -55.26 21.15 21.37
CA ALA A 25 -55.97 22.22 20.66
C ALA A 25 -55.25 22.55 19.36
N ALA A 26 -55.91 22.39 18.35
CA ALA A 26 -56.68 23.22 17.39
C ALA A 26 -55.99 23.33 15.99
N CYS A 27 -56.82 23.03 14.99
CA CYS A 27 -56.63 23.13 13.55
C CYS A 27 -56.15 24.49 13.07
N GLY A 28 -55.24 24.51 12.12
CA GLY A 28 -54.98 25.60 11.19
C GLY A 28 -54.28 24.98 9.98
N SER A 29 -55.00 24.93 8.88
CA SER A 29 -54.55 24.58 7.55
C SER A 29 -53.63 25.66 7.00
N ASP A 30 -52.41 25.31 6.62
CA ASP A 30 -51.69 26.02 5.57
C ASP A 30 -50.67 25.07 4.91
N ASP A 31 -50.74 24.99 3.58
CA ASP A 31 -49.86 24.18 2.74
C ASP A 31 -48.47 24.81 2.71
N GLY A 32 -47.52 24.16 3.35
CA GLY A 32 -46.09 24.49 3.27
C GLY A 32 -45.28 23.20 3.20
N ASP A 33 -44.64 22.98 2.08
CA ASP A 33 -43.73 21.89 1.78
C ASP A 33 -42.53 21.94 2.74
N GLU A 34 -42.63 21.31 3.91
CA GLU A 34 -41.50 21.11 4.83
C GLU A 34 -40.70 19.89 4.36
N THR A 35 -39.66 20.15 3.54
CA THR A 35 -38.54 19.23 3.39
C THR A 35 -37.95 18.97 4.77
N ALA A 36 -38.15 17.75 5.28
CA ALA A 36 -37.53 17.28 6.51
C ALA A 36 -36.02 17.44 6.41
N ALA A 37 -35.47 18.41 7.12
CA ALA A 37 -34.04 18.57 7.28
C ALA A 37 -33.50 17.31 7.97
N SER A 38 -32.67 16.56 7.27
CA SER A 38 -31.87 15.50 7.88
C SER A 38 -31.14 16.06 9.10
N PRO A 39 -31.06 15.31 10.22
CA PRO A 39 -30.34 15.77 11.39
C PRO A 39 -28.92 16.10 11.00
N ALA A 40 -28.48 17.33 11.20
CA ALA A 40 -27.12 17.77 10.99
C ALA A 40 -26.21 16.85 11.81
N SER A 41 -25.28 16.17 11.14
CA SER A 41 -24.22 15.43 11.83
C SER A 41 -23.53 16.36 12.83
N PRO A 42 -23.17 15.88 14.02
CA PRO A 42 -22.49 16.72 15.01
C PRO A 42 -21.23 17.31 14.38
N THR A 43 -21.14 18.63 14.33
CA THR A 43 -19.95 19.34 13.85
C THR A 43 -18.80 19.02 14.78
N VAL A 44 -17.90 18.16 14.33
CA VAL A 44 -16.63 17.88 15.02
C VAL A 44 -15.87 19.21 15.04
N LYS A 45 -15.49 19.69 16.22
CA LYS A 45 -14.69 20.91 16.33
C LYS A 45 -13.25 20.54 15.92
N ALA A 46 -12.84 20.97 14.75
CA ALA A 46 -11.49 20.77 14.24
C ALA A 46 -10.43 21.32 15.23
N VAL A 47 -9.25 20.71 15.24
CA VAL A 47 -8.10 21.22 16.00
C VAL A 47 -7.78 22.64 15.52
N PRO A 48 -7.47 23.57 16.45
CA PRO A 48 -7.18 24.94 16.07
C PRO A 48 -5.89 25.07 15.25
N GLU A 49 -5.81 26.14 14.47
CA GLU A 49 -4.57 26.56 13.81
C GLU A 49 -3.47 26.85 14.85
N LEU A 50 -2.21 26.63 14.49
CA LEU A 50 -1.08 27.01 15.33
C LEU A 50 -0.94 28.53 15.34
N GLY A 51 -0.75 29.09 16.53
CA GLY A 51 -0.38 30.50 16.64
C GLY A 51 1.03 30.75 16.00
N PRO A 52 1.30 31.97 15.50
CA PRO A 52 2.53 32.26 14.76
C PRO A 52 3.81 32.01 15.59
N ASP A 53 3.74 32.16 16.91
CA ASP A 53 4.87 31.93 17.83
C ASP A 53 4.81 30.56 18.51
N GLN A 54 3.79 29.76 18.25
CA GLN A 54 3.61 28.45 18.88
C GLN A 54 4.56 27.44 18.24
N LYS A 55 5.62 27.09 18.94
CA LYS A 55 6.60 26.09 18.51
C LYS A 55 6.10 24.69 18.84
N VAL A 56 6.11 23.80 17.83
CA VAL A 56 5.71 22.40 17.96
C VAL A 56 6.80 21.50 17.38
N SER A 57 7.07 20.40 18.07
CA SER A 57 7.99 19.36 17.56
C SER A 57 7.21 18.08 17.35
N ILE A 58 7.34 17.50 16.16
CA ILE A 58 6.68 16.24 15.77
C ILE A 58 7.70 15.23 15.26
N VAL A 59 7.35 13.95 15.36
CA VAL A 59 8.13 12.82 14.84
C VAL A 59 7.43 12.26 13.62
N PHE A 60 8.15 12.16 12.51
CA PHE A 60 7.72 11.53 11.27
C PHE A 60 8.50 10.25 11.03
N GLU A 61 7.84 9.10 11.01
CA GLU A 61 8.44 7.83 10.67
C GLU A 61 8.09 7.39 9.25
N SER A 62 9.13 7.07 8.46
CA SER A 62 8.95 6.58 7.08
C SER A 62 9.93 5.45 6.79
N TYR A 63 9.42 4.34 6.24
CA TYR A 63 10.26 3.25 5.75
C TYR A 63 11.10 3.66 4.53
N ASN A 64 10.70 4.71 3.80
CA ASN A 64 11.48 5.24 2.69
C ASN A 64 12.85 5.79 3.15
N LEU A 65 12.95 6.24 4.40
CA LEU A 65 14.21 6.67 5.01
C LEU A 65 15.17 5.50 5.36
N ALA A 66 14.72 4.26 5.23
CA ALA A 66 15.60 3.09 5.36
C ALA A 66 16.31 2.76 4.04
N GLN A 67 15.93 3.37 2.92
CA GLN A 67 16.52 3.16 1.60
C GLN A 67 17.48 4.27 1.24
N ALA A 68 18.78 3.97 1.22
CA ALA A 68 19.83 4.96 0.98
C ALA A 68 19.64 5.75 -0.33
N SER A 69 19.06 5.13 -1.37
CA SER A 69 18.78 5.79 -2.66
C SER A 69 17.59 6.75 -2.63
N TRP A 70 16.68 6.61 -1.66
CA TRP A 70 15.46 7.43 -1.53
C TRP A 70 15.56 8.50 -0.44
N THR A 71 16.35 8.23 0.60
CA THR A 71 16.58 9.13 1.73
C THR A 71 16.81 10.59 1.32
N PRO A 72 17.69 10.91 0.33
CA PRO A 72 17.92 12.32 -0.05
C PRO A 72 16.67 13.06 -0.52
N THR A 73 15.74 12.37 -1.19
CA THR A 73 14.47 12.98 -1.65
C THR A 73 13.57 13.33 -0.46
N PHE A 74 13.46 12.42 0.52
CA PHE A 74 12.62 12.66 1.70
C PHE A 74 13.24 13.66 2.68
N ASP A 75 14.57 13.65 2.86
CA ASP A 75 15.29 14.66 3.64
C ASP A 75 15.08 16.06 3.05
N ALA A 76 15.13 16.19 1.72
CA ALA A 76 14.87 17.46 1.05
C ALA A 76 13.42 17.93 1.24
N LEU A 77 12.44 17.03 1.23
CA LEU A 77 11.03 17.37 1.48
C LEU A 77 10.82 17.87 2.93
N VAL A 78 11.43 17.20 3.91
CA VAL A 78 11.35 17.62 5.31
C VAL A 78 12.05 18.99 5.50
N ALA A 79 13.20 19.20 4.87
CA ALA A 79 13.90 20.49 4.93
C ALA A 79 13.09 21.62 4.29
N ASP A 80 12.41 21.36 3.16
CA ASP A 80 11.55 22.36 2.51
C ASP A 80 10.29 22.67 3.33
N PHE A 81 9.71 21.65 3.97
CA PHE A 81 8.61 21.85 4.92
C PHE A 81 9.03 22.79 6.06
N GLN A 82 10.15 22.52 6.70
CA GLN A 82 10.63 23.35 7.84
C GLN A 82 10.99 24.78 7.44
N LYS A 83 11.35 25.04 6.18
CA LYS A 83 11.53 26.41 5.67
C LYS A 83 10.21 27.17 5.59
N SER A 84 9.14 26.52 5.16
CA SER A 84 7.81 27.14 5.05
C SER A 84 7.06 27.19 6.37
N HIS A 85 7.42 26.33 7.34
CA HIS A 85 6.80 26.20 8.65
C HIS A 85 7.87 26.32 9.77
N PRO A 86 8.46 27.50 9.97
CA PRO A 86 9.61 27.66 10.90
C PRO A 86 9.25 27.45 12.37
N ASN A 87 7.96 27.40 12.69
CA ASN A 87 7.42 27.07 14.01
C ASN A 87 7.25 25.57 14.25
N ILE A 88 7.40 24.71 13.21
CA ILE A 88 7.27 23.26 13.33
C ILE A 88 8.63 22.59 13.10
N THR A 89 9.10 21.86 14.10
CA THR A 89 10.30 21.02 13.97
C THR A 89 9.91 19.58 13.69
N VAL A 90 10.43 18.99 12.61
CA VAL A 90 10.18 17.60 12.24
C VAL A 90 11.43 16.76 12.49
N THR A 91 11.32 15.77 13.36
CA THR A 91 12.32 14.71 13.49
C THR A 91 11.90 13.54 12.58
N ALA A 92 12.57 13.42 11.43
CA ALA A 92 12.34 12.33 10.51
C ALA A 92 13.15 11.09 10.93
N GLN A 93 12.52 9.92 10.97
CA GLN A 93 13.17 8.67 11.36
C GLN A 93 12.74 7.50 10.47
N LYS A 94 13.63 6.53 10.30
CA LYS A 94 13.31 5.21 9.73
C LYS A 94 12.70 4.30 10.81
N PRO A 95 12.02 3.18 10.44
CA PRO A 95 11.53 2.20 11.41
C PRO A 95 12.61 1.77 12.40
N GLN A 96 12.27 1.77 13.69
CA GLN A 96 13.20 1.57 14.81
C GLN A 96 13.44 0.09 15.12
N THR A 97 13.00 -0.82 14.27
CA THR A 97 13.26 -2.26 14.41
C THR A 97 14.38 -2.71 13.49
N SER A 98 15.40 -3.37 14.04
CA SER A 98 16.56 -3.88 13.29
C SER A 98 16.42 -5.32 12.81
N THR A 99 15.41 -6.06 13.29
CA THR A 99 15.32 -7.52 13.13
C THR A 99 14.40 -7.99 12.02
N LEU A 100 13.46 -7.14 11.58
CA LEU A 100 12.48 -7.49 10.55
C LEU A 100 12.88 -6.90 9.20
N LYS A 101 12.87 -7.75 8.17
CA LYS A 101 13.07 -7.35 6.78
C LYS A 101 11.71 -7.13 6.11
N GLY A 102 11.69 -6.24 5.11
CA GLY A 102 10.48 -5.86 4.39
C GLY A 102 9.83 -4.57 4.91
N PHE A 103 9.48 -3.70 3.98
CA PHE A 103 9.08 -2.32 4.26
C PHE A 103 7.86 -2.22 5.20
N GLY A 104 6.75 -2.89 4.88
CA GLY A 104 5.52 -2.84 5.69
C GLY A 104 5.69 -3.51 7.06
N THR A 105 6.30 -4.70 7.10
CA THR A 105 6.47 -5.46 8.36
C THR A 105 7.37 -4.73 9.35
N ALA A 106 8.44 -4.10 8.88
CA ALA A 106 9.33 -3.32 9.74
C ALA A 106 8.63 -2.07 10.28
N ALA A 107 7.84 -1.37 9.46
CA ALA A 107 7.11 -0.17 9.85
C ALA A 107 6.03 -0.48 10.90
N THR A 108 5.16 -1.47 10.67
CA THR A 108 4.11 -1.85 11.64
C THR A 108 4.68 -2.30 12.98
N ALA A 109 5.75 -3.10 12.97
CA ALA A 109 6.41 -3.55 14.19
C ALA A 109 7.10 -2.39 14.95
N SER A 110 7.68 -1.44 14.23
CA SER A 110 8.26 -0.21 14.80
C SER A 110 7.19 0.61 15.54
N ILE A 111 6.08 0.91 14.86
CA ILE A 111 4.98 1.67 15.45
C ILE A 111 4.40 0.95 16.67
N GLN A 112 4.18 -0.37 16.58
CA GLN A 112 3.67 -1.16 17.69
C GLN A 112 4.59 -1.11 18.92
N ALA A 113 5.90 -1.23 18.74
CA ALA A 113 6.88 -1.15 19.82
C ALA A 113 6.91 0.25 20.46
N GLN A 114 6.85 1.30 19.65
CA GLN A 114 6.83 2.68 20.13
C GLN A 114 5.52 3.04 20.86
N LEU A 115 4.37 2.53 20.39
CA LEU A 115 3.08 2.65 21.09
C LEU A 115 3.11 2.00 22.47
N ALA A 116 3.73 0.82 22.59
CA ALA A 116 3.86 0.10 23.88
C ALA A 116 4.68 0.89 24.92
N THR A 117 5.57 1.77 24.48
CA THR A 117 6.38 2.64 25.35
C THR A 117 5.85 4.07 25.48
N GLY A 118 4.73 4.39 24.83
CA GLY A 118 4.13 5.72 24.84
C GLY A 118 4.84 6.74 23.94
N ASN A 119 5.76 6.33 23.07
CA ASN A 119 6.61 7.17 22.22
C ASN A 119 6.28 7.00 20.74
N ALA A 120 5.02 6.76 20.38
CA ALA A 120 4.61 6.65 18.98
C ALA A 120 4.96 7.93 18.19
N PRO A 121 5.33 7.80 16.90
CA PRO A 121 5.50 8.96 16.04
C PRO A 121 4.19 9.71 15.87
N ASP A 122 4.25 11.00 15.60
CA ASP A 122 3.05 11.82 15.37
C ASP A 122 2.44 11.53 13.99
N VAL A 123 3.31 11.30 12.98
CA VAL A 123 2.94 10.84 11.63
C VAL A 123 3.75 9.62 11.27
N ALA A 124 3.11 8.59 10.72
CA ALA A 124 3.81 7.42 10.21
C ALA A 124 3.34 7.03 8.82
N GLN A 125 4.29 6.59 8.00
CA GLN A 125 4.04 5.97 6.71
C GLN A 125 3.84 4.46 6.89
N LEU A 126 2.63 3.98 6.61
CA LEU A 126 2.29 2.56 6.60
C LEU A 126 1.74 2.15 5.23
N THR A 127 1.95 0.90 4.83
CA THR A 127 1.48 0.43 3.52
C THR A 127 -0.04 0.41 3.43
N PHE A 128 -0.60 0.48 2.23
CA PHE A 128 -2.05 0.36 2.03
C PHE A 128 -2.59 -0.98 2.54
N GLY A 129 -1.78 -2.04 2.49
CA GLY A 129 -2.12 -3.34 3.06
C GLY A 129 -2.26 -3.31 4.59
N ASP A 130 -1.59 -2.38 5.27
CA ASP A 130 -1.63 -2.24 6.72
C ASP A 130 -2.84 -1.42 7.22
N LEU A 131 -3.69 -0.87 6.33
CA LEU A 131 -4.75 0.09 6.66
C LEU A 131 -5.65 -0.38 7.83
N ASN A 132 -6.29 -1.54 7.69
CA ASN A 132 -7.18 -2.03 8.75
C ASN A 132 -6.42 -2.25 10.07
N TYR A 133 -5.20 -2.78 10.00
CA TYR A 133 -4.35 -2.97 11.18
C TYR A 133 -3.94 -1.65 11.83
N ALA A 134 -3.63 -0.62 11.03
CA ALA A 134 -3.32 0.71 11.54
C ALA A 134 -4.50 1.32 12.31
N VAL A 135 -5.71 1.12 11.82
CA VAL A 135 -6.95 1.62 12.45
C VAL A 135 -7.34 0.80 13.67
N GLU A 136 -7.47 -0.51 13.52
CA GLU A 136 -8.04 -1.40 14.53
C GLU A 136 -7.05 -1.74 15.66
N SER A 137 -5.73 -1.79 15.36
CA SER A 137 -4.72 -2.29 16.31
C SER A 137 -3.69 -1.26 16.73
N LEU A 138 -3.30 -0.34 15.84
CA LEU A 138 -2.28 0.68 16.15
C LEU A 138 -2.91 2.02 16.59
N GLY A 139 -4.22 2.19 16.41
CA GLY A 139 -4.95 3.37 16.88
C GLY A 139 -4.69 4.63 16.06
N ALA A 140 -4.47 4.47 14.76
CA ALA A 140 -4.46 5.58 13.81
C ALA A 140 -5.74 6.43 13.95
N LYS A 141 -5.61 7.74 13.79
CA LYS A 141 -6.71 8.67 14.04
C LYS A 141 -7.50 8.96 12.78
N PRO A 142 -8.85 9.04 12.85
CA PRO A 142 -9.67 9.50 11.74
C PRO A 142 -9.43 10.99 11.50
N LEU A 143 -8.86 11.35 10.37
CA LEU A 143 -8.50 12.72 10.02
C LEU A 143 -9.73 13.62 9.93
N ASP A 144 -10.85 13.08 9.41
CA ASP A 144 -12.16 13.80 9.38
C ASP A 144 -12.58 14.30 10.76
N ASP A 145 -12.29 13.57 11.83
CA ASP A 145 -12.65 13.93 13.20
C ASP A 145 -11.64 14.91 13.84
N ILE A 146 -10.45 15.07 13.26
CA ILE A 146 -9.38 15.92 13.81
C ILE A 146 -9.36 17.28 13.13
N VAL A 147 -9.30 17.31 11.81
CA VAL A 147 -9.17 18.56 11.04
C VAL A 147 -10.47 18.96 10.34
N GLY A 148 -11.48 18.11 10.39
CA GLY A 148 -12.74 18.28 9.67
C GLY A 148 -12.70 17.67 8.27
N ARG A 149 -13.86 17.17 7.84
CA ARG A 149 -14.00 16.53 6.52
C ARG A 149 -13.67 17.48 5.37
N ASP A 150 -14.02 18.75 5.51
CA ASP A 150 -13.80 19.76 4.46
C ASP A 150 -12.30 19.96 4.22
N ALA A 151 -11.46 20.06 5.25
CA ALA A 151 -10.01 20.16 5.11
C ALA A 151 -9.41 18.94 4.42
N VAL A 152 -9.86 17.72 4.78
CA VAL A 152 -9.44 16.48 4.11
C VAL A 152 -9.81 16.49 2.63
N GLN A 153 -11.04 16.93 2.28
CA GLN A 153 -11.49 17.02 0.89
C GLN A 153 -10.79 18.13 0.11
N GLU A 154 -10.45 19.24 0.75
CA GLU A 154 -9.65 20.31 0.16
C GLU A 154 -8.24 19.81 -0.20
N ASN A 155 -7.59 19.06 0.70
CA ASN A 155 -6.30 18.43 0.39
C ASN A 155 -6.37 17.46 -0.79
N PHE A 156 -7.48 16.76 -0.98
CA PHE A 156 -7.70 15.90 -2.15
C PHE A 156 -8.06 16.67 -3.43
N GLY A 157 -8.36 17.95 -3.31
CA GLY A 157 -8.74 18.86 -4.39
C GLY A 157 -7.56 19.59 -5.02
N GLY A 158 -7.80 20.86 -5.38
CA GLY A 158 -6.81 21.77 -5.97
C GLY A 158 -6.71 21.67 -7.49
N THR A 159 -5.69 22.32 -8.05
CA THR A 159 -5.43 22.37 -9.50
C THR A 159 -5.22 20.96 -10.07
N HIS A 160 -4.48 20.12 -9.34
CA HIS A 160 -4.27 18.72 -9.67
C HIS A 160 -4.91 17.86 -8.58
N PRO A 161 -6.22 17.54 -8.69
CA PRO A 161 -6.89 16.74 -7.66
C PRO A 161 -6.35 15.31 -7.65
N PHE A 162 -6.45 14.65 -6.51
CA PHE A 162 -6.15 13.22 -6.43
C PHE A 162 -7.01 12.41 -7.38
N ALA A 163 -6.43 11.39 -8.00
CA ALA A 163 -7.18 10.42 -8.78
C ALA A 163 -8.33 9.81 -7.95
N PRO A 164 -9.54 9.68 -8.50
CA PRO A 164 -10.70 9.21 -7.72
C PRO A 164 -10.46 7.89 -6.98
N ALA A 165 -9.81 6.92 -7.63
CA ALA A 165 -9.46 5.64 -7.02
C ALA A 165 -8.42 5.74 -5.90
N ALA A 166 -7.60 6.80 -5.88
CA ALA A 166 -6.59 7.00 -4.86
C ALA A 166 -7.19 7.58 -3.57
N LYS A 167 -8.22 8.42 -3.66
CA LYS A 167 -8.84 9.08 -2.50
C LYS A 167 -9.31 8.10 -1.43
N THR A 168 -9.76 6.91 -1.82
CA THR A 168 -10.33 5.91 -0.92
C THR A 168 -9.32 4.89 -0.39
N LEU A 169 -8.04 4.98 -0.78
CA LEU A 169 -7.02 4.02 -0.35
C LEU A 169 -6.65 4.13 1.14
N GLY A 170 -7.06 5.18 1.81
CA GLY A 170 -6.86 5.38 3.25
C GLY A 170 -8.16 5.41 4.04
N ASP A 171 -9.29 4.99 3.44
CA ASP A 171 -10.61 5.06 4.06
C ASP A 171 -10.99 3.73 4.73
N VAL A 172 -11.60 3.86 5.91
CA VAL A 172 -12.27 2.76 6.62
C VAL A 172 -13.63 3.28 7.10
N ASP A 173 -14.70 2.56 6.76
CA ASP A 173 -16.09 2.87 7.16
C ASP A 173 -16.51 4.32 6.86
N GLY A 174 -16.08 4.85 5.72
CA GLY A 174 -16.45 6.18 5.25
C GLY A 174 -15.71 7.35 5.93
N LYS A 175 -14.66 7.06 6.70
CA LYS A 175 -13.74 8.06 7.27
C LYS A 175 -12.35 7.87 6.70
N THR A 176 -11.63 8.96 6.48
CA THR A 176 -10.24 8.97 6.04
C THR A 176 -9.31 8.86 7.25
N PHE A 177 -8.54 7.78 7.34
CA PHE A 177 -7.52 7.57 8.35
C PHE A 177 -6.11 7.81 7.83
N GLY A 178 -5.90 7.61 6.54
CA GLY A 178 -4.61 7.82 5.90
C GLY A 178 -4.73 8.62 4.62
N VAL A 179 -3.83 9.60 4.41
CA VAL A 179 -3.72 10.30 3.13
C VAL A 179 -2.74 9.53 2.24
N PRO A 180 -3.15 9.06 1.05
CA PRO A 180 -2.27 8.37 0.12
C PRO A 180 -1.04 9.22 -0.21
N PHE A 181 0.15 8.62 -0.09
CA PHE A 181 1.42 9.36 -0.12
C PHE A 181 2.34 8.89 -1.23
N VAL A 182 2.69 7.62 -1.27
CA VAL A 182 3.51 7.03 -2.32
C VAL A 182 2.74 5.90 -2.98
N PHE A 183 2.89 5.80 -4.31
CA PHE A 183 2.08 4.89 -5.11
C PHE A 183 2.91 4.28 -6.23
N SER A 184 2.77 2.99 -6.44
CA SER A 184 3.43 2.26 -7.52
C SER A 184 2.58 1.09 -7.99
N THR A 185 2.95 0.51 -9.13
CA THR A 185 2.32 -0.70 -9.66
C THR A 185 3.40 -1.69 -10.10
N PRO A 186 3.09 -2.99 -10.18
CA PRO A 186 4.02 -3.96 -10.75
C PRO A 186 4.19 -3.71 -12.24
N VAL A 187 5.43 -3.78 -12.70
CA VAL A 187 5.82 -3.57 -14.09
C VAL A 187 6.94 -4.54 -14.46
N LEU A 188 7.05 -4.88 -15.73
CA LEU A 188 8.17 -5.64 -16.27
C LEU A 188 9.31 -4.68 -16.64
N TYR A 189 10.46 -4.82 -15.98
CA TYR A 189 11.72 -4.24 -16.43
C TYR A 189 12.57 -5.31 -17.12
N TYR A 190 13.32 -4.92 -18.15
CA TYR A 190 14.17 -5.88 -18.88
C TYR A 190 15.40 -5.24 -19.50
N ASN A 191 16.43 -6.08 -19.66
CA ASN A 191 17.69 -5.73 -20.27
C ASN A 191 17.63 -5.96 -21.79
N ALA A 192 17.54 -4.87 -22.57
CA ALA A 192 17.44 -4.92 -24.02
C ALA A 192 18.66 -5.56 -24.68
N ASP A 193 19.85 -5.46 -24.07
CA ASP A 193 21.08 -6.02 -24.63
C ASP A 193 21.13 -7.54 -24.45
N LEU A 194 20.65 -8.06 -23.33
CA LEU A 194 20.48 -9.51 -23.14
C LEU A 194 19.39 -10.08 -24.07
N PHE A 195 18.32 -9.32 -24.36
CA PHE A 195 17.34 -9.71 -25.38
C PHE A 195 18.02 -9.90 -26.74
N ARG A 196 18.78 -8.90 -27.21
CA ARG A 196 19.50 -8.99 -28.49
C ARG A 196 20.50 -10.18 -28.49
N ALA A 197 21.25 -10.33 -27.42
CA ALA A 197 22.21 -11.42 -27.27
C ALA A 197 21.54 -12.80 -27.27
N ALA A 198 20.31 -12.90 -26.79
CA ALA A 198 19.47 -14.10 -26.84
C ALA A 198 18.75 -14.32 -28.19
N GLY A 199 18.89 -13.40 -29.15
CA GLY A 199 18.17 -13.45 -30.43
C GLY A 199 16.71 -12.98 -30.34
N LEU A 200 16.36 -12.27 -29.26
CA LEU A 200 15.03 -11.71 -29.04
C LEU A 200 14.95 -10.25 -29.52
N ASP A 201 13.78 -9.82 -29.98
CA ASP A 201 13.53 -8.43 -30.33
C ASP A 201 13.21 -7.61 -29.06
N PRO A 202 14.06 -6.65 -28.64
CA PRO A 202 13.81 -5.84 -27.45
C PRO A 202 12.65 -4.85 -27.64
N GLU A 203 12.12 -4.66 -28.84
CA GLU A 203 10.93 -3.84 -29.09
C GLU A 203 9.62 -4.67 -28.96
N LYS A 204 9.75 -5.97 -28.75
CA LYS A 204 8.64 -6.92 -28.55
C LYS A 204 8.81 -7.68 -27.24
N PRO A 205 8.67 -7.02 -26.09
CA PRO A 205 8.73 -7.69 -24.80
C PRO A 205 7.59 -8.71 -24.66
N PRO A 206 7.77 -9.74 -23.80
CA PRO A 206 6.74 -10.74 -23.56
C PRO A 206 5.46 -10.11 -23.00
N THR A 207 4.32 -10.47 -23.57
CA THR A 207 2.99 -10.00 -23.19
C THR A 207 2.22 -11.02 -22.37
N THR A 208 2.67 -12.27 -22.39
CA THR A 208 2.08 -13.39 -21.63
C THR A 208 3.14 -14.09 -20.78
N TRP A 209 2.70 -14.79 -19.72
CA TRP A 209 3.61 -15.60 -18.87
C TRP A 209 4.29 -16.73 -19.64
N ALA A 210 3.64 -17.27 -20.69
CA ALA A 210 4.25 -18.26 -21.57
C ALA A 210 5.40 -17.67 -22.39
N GLU A 211 5.22 -16.49 -22.98
CA GLU A 211 6.26 -15.75 -23.67
C GLU A 211 7.38 -15.31 -22.72
N PHE A 212 7.03 -14.88 -21.51
CA PHE A 212 7.97 -14.52 -20.46
C PHE A 212 8.91 -15.70 -20.11
N LYS A 213 8.34 -16.92 -19.93
CA LYS A 213 9.13 -18.12 -19.69
C LYS A 213 10.05 -18.44 -20.88
N THR A 214 9.52 -18.36 -22.11
CA THR A 214 10.29 -18.60 -23.34
C THR A 214 11.47 -17.63 -23.46
N ALA A 215 11.24 -16.34 -23.23
CA ALA A 215 12.28 -15.32 -23.26
C ALA A 215 13.32 -15.55 -22.16
N ALA A 216 12.88 -15.89 -20.94
CA ALA A 216 13.78 -16.16 -19.81
C ALA A 216 14.70 -17.35 -20.09
N LEU A 217 14.18 -18.44 -20.64
CA LEU A 217 14.98 -19.61 -21.02
C LEU A 217 15.95 -19.27 -22.15
N ALA A 218 15.52 -18.53 -23.19
CA ALA A 218 16.39 -18.10 -24.28
C ALA A 218 17.57 -17.24 -23.79
N ILE A 219 17.29 -16.29 -22.88
CA ILE A 219 18.35 -15.48 -22.24
C ILE A 219 19.33 -16.38 -21.50
N LYS A 220 18.83 -17.28 -20.67
CA LYS A 220 19.69 -18.21 -19.91
C LYS A 220 20.55 -19.05 -20.81
N ASP A 221 19.95 -19.69 -21.83
CA ASP A 221 20.65 -20.67 -22.69
C ASP A 221 21.68 -20.01 -23.62
N LYS A 222 21.39 -18.81 -24.11
CA LYS A 222 22.24 -18.10 -25.07
C LYS A 222 23.30 -17.23 -24.43
N THR A 223 23.05 -16.71 -23.22
CA THR A 223 23.94 -15.72 -22.59
C THR A 223 24.59 -16.23 -21.31
N GLY A 224 24.14 -17.34 -20.73
CA GLY A 224 24.56 -17.85 -19.42
C GLY A 224 24.12 -16.96 -18.25
N LYS A 225 23.34 -15.91 -18.50
CA LYS A 225 22.78 -15.03 -17.45
C LYS A 225 21.46 -15.61 -16.92
N GLN A 226 20.98 -15.09 -15.81
CA GLN A 226 19.66 -15.48 -15.28
C GLN A 226 18.55 -14.94 -16.18
N GLY A 227 17.53 -15.76 -16.42
CA GLY A 227 16.45 -15.36 -17.34
C GLY A 227 15.55 -14.28 -16.76
N ALA A 228 14.94 -14.56 -15.62
CA ALA A 228 13.96 -13.64 -15.02
C ALA A 228 13.86 -13.78 -13.51
N TYR A 229 13.27 -12.77 -12.85
CA TYR A 229 12.90 -12.79 -11.44
C TYR A 229 11.53 -12.13 -11.24
N ILE A 230 10.74 -12.66 -10.29
CA ILE A 230 9.47 -12.08 -9.88
C ILE A 230 9.53 -11.79 -8.38
N ASP A 231 9.47 -10.51 -8.00
CA ASP A 231 9.61 -10.10 -6.60
C ASP A 231 8.43 -10.49 -5.70
N CYS A 232 7.25 -10.70 -6.26
CA CYS A 232 5.99 -10.92 -5.56
C CYS A 232 5.86 -12.19 -4.72
N LEU A 233 6.89 -13.04 -4.64
CA LEU A 233 6.74 -14.45 -4.29
C LEU A 233 7.45 -14.81 -2.99
N THR A 234 7.93 -13.83 -2.24
CA THR A 234 8.62 -14.02 -0.96
C THR A 234 7.90 -13.26 0.18
N LYS A 235 8.10 -13.72 1.41
CA LYS A 235 7.56 -13.06 2.61
C LYS A 235 8.04 -11.62 2.79
N VAL A 236 9.16 -11.26 2.17
CA VAL A 236 9.81 -9.95 2.35
C VAL A 236 9.20 -8.89 1.43
N SER A 237 8.75 -9.28 0.24
CA SER A 237 8.27 -8.37 -0.80
C SER A 237 6.90 -7.74 -0.49
N GLY A 238 6.14 -8.35 0.41
CA GLY A 238 4.74 -7.99 0.62
C GLY A 238 3.82 -8.67 -0.40
N ASP A 239 2.52 -8.63 -0.13
CA ASP A 239 1.52 -9.38 -0.91
C ASP A 239 0.87 -8.59 -2.04
N TRP A 240 1.18 -7.29 -2.18
CA TRP A 240 0.61 -6.41 -3.21
C TRP A 240 0.77 -6.97 -4.63
N CYS A 241 1.95 -7.42 -4.98
CA CYS A 241 2.24 -7.94 -6.31
C CYS A 241 1.70 -9.38 -6.48
N TYR A 242 1.69 -10.21 -5.43
CA TYR A 242 0.99 -11.49 -5.47
C TYR A 242 -0.50 -11.31 -5.74
N GLN A 243 -1.14 -10.34 -5.09
CA GLN A 243 -2.53 -9.99 -5.36
C GLN A 243 -2.74 -9.55 -6.82
N ALA A 244 -1.77 -8.84 -7.43
CA ALA A 244 -1.83 -8.50 -8.85
C ALA A 244 -1.78 -9.72 -9.76
N LEU A 245 -0.96 -10.74 -9.44
CA LEU A 245 -0.93 -12.01 -10.17
C LEU A 245 -2.28 -12.72 -10.09
N VAL A 246 -2.84 -12.83 -8.88
CA VAL A 246 -4.14 -13.48 -8.66
C VAL A 246 -5.26 -12.72 -9.36
N ALA A 247 -5.30 -11.39 -9.26
CA ALA A 247 -6.30 -10.54 -9.92
C ALA A 247 -6.22 -10.62 -11.44
N SER A 248 -5.00 -10.62 -12.01
CA SER A 248 -4.77 -10.77 -13.46
C SER A 248 -5.17 -12.17 -13.96
N ASN A 249 -5.25 -13.15 -13.09
CA ASN A 249 -5.77 -14.47 -13.41
C ASN A 249 -7.27 -14.62 -13.13
N GLY A 250 -7.95 -13.54 -12.71
CA GLY A 250 -9.40 -13.50 -12.47
C GLY A 250 -9.83 -13.94 -11.08
N GLY A 251 -8.90 -13.99 -10.11
CA GLY A 251 -9.17 -14.36 -8.72
C GLY A 251 -9.13 -13.22 -7.72
N THR A 252 -9.26 -13.59 -6.45
CA THR A 252 -9.12 -12.72 -5.27
C THR A 252 -8.37 -13.48 -4.19
N VAL A 253 -7.86 -12.77 -3.18
CA VAL A 253 -7.20 -13.40 -2.02
C VAL A 253 -8.12 -13.51 -0.81
N ILE A 254 -9.23 -12.74 -0.81
CA ILE A 254 -10.27 -12.76 0.20
C ILE A 254 -11.63 -12.54 -0.45
N SER A 255 -12.70 -13.08 0.11
CA SER A 255 -14.08 -12.87 -0.35
C SER A 255 -14.51 -11.39 -0.21
N ALA A 256 -15.51 -10.97 -1.02
CA ALA A 256 -15.98 -9.58 -1.03
C ALA A 256 -16.54 -9.13 0.33
N ASP A 257 -17.16 -10.03 1.09
CA ASP A 257 -17.67 -9.82 2.43
C ASP A 257 -16.58 -9.91 3.53
N LYS A 258 -15.33 -10.19 3.13
CA LYS A 258 -14.14 -10.35 3.99
C LYS A 258 -14.27 -11.45 5.07
N THR A 259 -15.16 -12.42 4.88
CA THR A 259 -15.41 -13.50 5.84
C THR A 259 -14.58 -14.77 5.58
N ARG A 260 -13.98 -14.89 4.39
CA ARG A 260 -13.26 -16.09 3.94
C ARG A 260 -12.05 -15.73 3.07
N MET A 261 -10.91 -16.35 3.35
CA MET A 261 -9.78 -16.27 2.44
C MET A 261 -10.02 -17.07 1.17
N THR A 262 -9.47 -16.63 0.02
CA THR A 262 -9.69 -17.23 -1.31
C THR A 262 -8.40 -17.53 -2.08
N PHE A 263 -7.25 -17.37 -1.45
CA PHE A 263 -5.96 -17.55 -2.12
C PHE A 263 -5.56 -19.01 -2.42
N ALA A 264 -6.45 -19.98 -2.17
CA ALA A 264 -6.31 -21.36 -2.63
C ALA A 264 -7.34 -21.75 -3.71
N GLU A 265 -8.07 -20.77 -4.25
CA GLU A 265 -8.95 -20.98 -5.41
C GLU A 265 -8.14 -21.13 -6.72
N ALA A 266 -8.75 -21.66 -7.76
CA ALA A 266 -8.06 -22.01 -9.00
C ALA A 266 -7.16 -20.89 -9.58
N PRO A 267 -7.62 -19.61 -9.68
CA PRO A 267 -6.77 -18.57 -10.22
C PRO A 267 -5.48 -18.31 -9.42
N ALA A 268 -5.54 -18.42 -8.09
CA ALA A 268 -4.37 -18.24 -7.23
C ALA A 268 -3.42 -19.45 -7.32
N VAL A 269 -3.98 -20.67 -7.33
CA VAL A 269 -3.19 -21.90 -7.51
C VAL A 269 -2.46 -21.90 -8.85
N GLU A 270 -3.15 -21.51 -9.95
CA GLU A 270 -2.54 -21.38 -11.28
C GLU A 270 -1.40 -20.34 -11.30
N ALA A 271 -1.59 -19.18 -10.64
CA ALA A 271 -0.55 -18.14 -10.57
C ALA A 271 0.71 -18.63 -9.84
N VAL A 272 0.54 -19.34 -8.73
CA VAL A 272 1.69 -19.90 -7.96
C VAL A 272 2.33 -21.07 -8.70
N THR A 273 1.54 -21.90 -9.39
CA THR A 273 2.05 -23.00 -10.22
C THR A 273 2.88 -22.47 -11.40
N MET A 274 2.42 -21.40 -12.07
CA MET A 274 3.21 -20.70 -13.10
C MET A 274 4.57 -20.24 -12.56
N ALA A 275 4.59 -19.63 -11.40
CA ALA A 275 5.81 -19.14 -10.78
C ALA A 275 6.75 -20.31 -10.36
N GLN A 276 6.20 -21.39 -9.82
CA GLN A 276 6.96 -22.62 -9.50
C GLN A 276 7.58 -23.22 -10.78
N ASP A 277 6.84 -23.24 -11.88
CA ASP A 277 7.31 -23.75 -13.17
C ASP A 277 8.47 -22.89 -13.74
N LEU A 278 8.45 -21.58 -13.58
CA LEU A 278 9.58 -20.71 -13.91
C LEU A 278 10.86 -21.08 -13.13
N VAL A 279 10.71 -21.37 -11.86
CA VAL A 279 11.85 -21.80 -11.02
C VAL A 279 12.31 -23.21 -11.38
N ASN A 280 11.40 -24.17 -11.51
CA ASN A 280 11.72 -25.56 -11.79
C ASN A 280 12.35 -25.75 -13.18
N SER A 281 11.94 -24.96 -14.18
CA SER A 281 12.57 -24.96 -15.52
C SER A 281 13.93 -24.24 -15.54
N GLY A 282 14.29 -23.57 -14.45
CA GLY A 282 15.49 -22.76 -14.36
C GLY A 282 15.39 -21.43 -15.11
N ALA A 283 14.22 -21.01 -15.55
CA ALA A 283 13.96 -19.70 -16.13
C ALA A 283 14.14 -18.58 -15.09
N SER A 284 13.86 -18.88 -13.82
CA SER A 284 14.03 -17.95 -12.69
C SER A 284 14.94 -18.56 -11.62
N PRO A 285 15.92 -17.80 -11.09
CA PRO A 285 16.77 -18.26 -10.00
C PRO A 285 16.04 -18.22 -8.65
N LYS A 286 16.53 -18.99 -7.68
CA LYS A 286 16.11 -18.91 -6.28
C LYS A 286 16.89 -17.80 -5.57
N LEU A 287 16.41 -16.56 -5.63
CA LEU A 287 17.04 -15.40 -5.01
C LEU A 287 16.07 -14.70 -4.05
N SER A 288 16.62 -14.01 -3.04
CA SER A 288 15.88 -13.01 -2.29
C SER A 288 15.88 -11.67 -3.04
N GLN A 289 14.99 -10.76 -2.65
CA GLN A 289 14.95 -9.38 -3.19
C GLN A 289 16.31 -8.69 -3.06
N ASP A 290 16.95 -8.79 -1.88
CA ASP A 290 18.29 -8.21 -1.61
C ASP A 290 19.39 -8.73 -2.55
N GLN A 291 19.21 -9.92 -3.12
CA GLN A 291 20.11 -10.51 -4.11
C GLN A 291 19.71 -10.14 -5.54
N ALA A 292 18.42 -10.13 -5.84
CA ALA A 292 17.91 -9.92 -7.19
C ALA A 292 18.11 -8.47 -7.68
N TYR A 293 17.89 -7.47 -6.83
CA TYR A 293 18.05 -6.06 -7.20
C TYR A 293 19.46 -5.71 -7.66
N PRO A 294 20.52 -5.99 -6.87
CA PRO A 294 21.88 -5.76 -7.33
C PRO A 294 22.25 -6.59 -8.57
N ALA A 295 21.77 -7.84 -8.66
CA ALA A 295 22.04 -8.70 -9.81
C ALA A 295 21.39 -8.14 -11.10
N PHE A 296 20.12 -7.69 -11.04
CA PHE A 296 19.48 -7.05 -12.17
C PHE A 296 20.19 -5.73 -12.54
N SER A 297 20.52 -4.90 -11.57
CA SER A 297 21.27 -3.66 -11.78
C SER A 297 22.61 -3.88 -12.50
N ARG A 298 23.30 -4.98 -12.23
CA ARG A 298 24.56 -5.36 -12.92
C ARG A 298 24.34 -6.04 -14.27
N GLY A 299 23.09 -6.22 -14.73
CA GLY A 299 22.75 -6.92 -15.97
C GLY A 299 22.97 -8.43 -15.91
N GLU A 300 22.87 -9.04 -14.72
CA GLU A 300 23.02 -10.49 -14.50
C GLU A 300 21.68 -11.23 -14.62
N ILE A 301 20.55 -10.49 -14.64
CA ILE A 301 19.18 -10.99 -14.84
C ILE A 301 18.59 -10.27 -16.04
N GLY A 302 17.92 -11.02 -16.92
CA GLY A 302 17.34 -10.46 -18.15
C GLY A 302 16.05 -9.68 -17.95
N MET A 303 15.19 -10.17 -17.05
CA MET A 303 13.86 -9.59 -16.79
C MET A 303 13.55 -9.57 -15.30
N ILE A 304 12.80 -8.56 -14.83
CA ILE A 304 12.31 -8.51 -13.46
C ILE A 304 10.90 -7.92 -13.42
N ILE A 305 9.97 -8.59 -12.71
CA ILE A 305 8.69 -8.02 -12.33
C ILE A 305 8.86 -7.35 -10.97
N GLU A 306 8.67 -6.03 -10.95
CA GLU A 306 8.94 -5.23 -9.76
C GLU A 306 8.09 -3.95 -9.73
N SER A 307 8.06 -3.28 -8.59
CA SER A 307 7.45 -1.99 -8.37
C SER A 307 8.08 -0.89 -9.23
N SER A 308 7.27 0.03 -9.74
CA SER A 308 7.76 1.23 -10.42
C SER A 308 8.70 2.08 -9.56
N SER A 309 8.63 1.99 -8.23
CA SER A 309 9.55 2.70 -7.32
C SER A 309 11.00 2.24 -7.44
N ALA A 310 11.26 1.04 -7.98
CA ALA A 310 12.62 0.56 -8.25
C ALA A 310 13.25 1.17 -9.52
N GLN A 311 12.48 1.90 -10.34
CA GLN A 311 12.93 2.45 -11.62
C GLN A 311 14.23 3.24 -11.50
N GLY A 312 14.30 4.17 -10.54
CA GLY A 312 15.50 5.00 -10.34
C GLY A 312 16.75 4.21 -9.95
N VAL A 313 16.57 3.13 -9.18
CA VAL A 313 17.66 2.20 -8.81
C VAL A 313 18.17 1.46 -10.05
N PHE A 314 17.25 0.96 -10.88
CA PHE A 314 17.61 0.20 -12.09
C PHE A 314 18.22 1.08 -13.18
N ILE A 315 17.75 2.31 -13.36
CA ILE A 315 18.37 3.30 -14.27
C ILE A 315 19.83 3.55 -13.86
N LYS A 316 20.07 3.86 -12.59
CA LYS A 316 21.44 4.12 -12.07
C LYS A 316 22.31 2.87 -12.17
N GLY A 317 21.75 1.70 -11.85
CA GLY A 317 22.43 0.43 -11.94
C GLY A 317 22.84 0.07 -13.36
N ALA A 318 21.93 0.18 -14.31
CA ALA A 318 22.18 -0.09 -15.73
C ALA A 318 23.26 0.83 -16.31
N ALA A 319 23.18 2.12 -16.05
CA ALA A 319 24.17 3.11 -16.51
C ALA A 319 25.53 2.95 -15.85
N GLY A 320 25.59 2.56 -14.57
CA GLY A 320 26.81 2.36 -13.80
C GLY A 320 27.48 0.98 -14.00
N SER A 321 26.80 0.05 -14.67
CA SER A 321 27.32 -1.29 -14.96
C SER A 321 28.48 -1.26 -15.98
N LYS A 322 29.31 -2.30 -15.99
CA LYS A 322 30.42 -2.42 -16.95
C LYS A 322 30.37 -3.79 -17.67
N PRO A 323 29.96 -3.83 -18.94
CA PRO A 323 29.47 -2.68 -19.73
C PRO A 323 28.13 -2.14 -19.23
N ALA A 324 27.85 -0.88 -19.49
CA ALA A 324 26.51 -0.31 -19.31
C ALA A 324 25.53 -1.01 -20.27
N TRP A 325 24.25 -1.08 -19.86
CA TRP A 325 23.22 -1.75 -20.63
C TRP A 325 21.93 -0.93 -20.70
N THR A 326 21.10 -1.26 -21.66
CA THR A 326 19.86 -0.51 -21.95
C THR A 326 18.69 -1.10 -21.18
N LEU A 327 18.16 -0.35 -20.18
CA LEU A 327 16.95 -0.68 -19.44
C LEU A 327 15.71 -0.33 -20.27
N LYS A 328 14.76 -1.25 -20.35
CA LYS A 328 13.43 -1.04 -20.90
C LYS A 328 12.36 -1.50 -19.91
N ALA A 329 11.12 -1.04 -20.14
CA ALA A 329 9.95 -1.41 -19.36
C ALA A 329 8.77 -1.80 -20.24
N ALA A 330 7.93 -2.68 -19.74
CA ALA A 330 6.66 -3.09 -20.35
C ALA A 330 5.62 -3.36 -19.26
N THR A 331 4.34 -3.45 -19.64
CA THR A 331 3.28 -3.90 -18.74
C THR A 331 3.56 -5.30 -18.21
N MET A 332 2.99 -5.66 -17.06
CA MET A 332 3.07 -7.02 -16.51
C MET A 332 2.49 -8.03 -17.51
N PRO A 333 3.07 -9.24 -17.66
CA PRO A 333 2.55 -10.28 -18.53
C PRO A 333 1.16 -10.77 -18.11
N ALA A 334 0.34 -11.16 -19.08
CA ALA A 334 -1.02 -11.68 -18.91
C ALA A 334 -1.06 -13.22 -18.76
N PHE A 335 -2.10 -13.74 -18.14
CA PHE A 335 -2.44 -15.17 -18.15
C PHE A 335 -3.26 -15.49 -19.42
N GLY A 336 -2.56 -15.88 -20.49
CA GLY A 336 -3.19 -16.12 -21.81
C GLY A 336 -3.85 -14.84 -22.35
N SER A 337 -5.15 -14.89 -22.63
CA SER A 337 -5.95 -13.77 -23.13
C SER A 337 -6.61 -12.94 -22.02
N LYS A 338 -6.38 -13.26 -20.74
CA LYS A 338 -6.98 -12.52 -19.62
C LYS A 338 -6.35 -11.11 -19.53
N PRO A 339 -7.12 -10.09 -19.12
CA PRO A 339 -6.57 -8.75 -18.97
C PRO A 339 -5.56 -8.69 -17.81
N VAL A 340 -4.50 -7.92 -17.98
CA VAL A 340 -3.64 -7.55 -16.87
C VAL A 340 -4.40 -6.63 -15.91
N VAL A 341 -4.42 -6.98 -14.64
CA VAL A 341 -5.08 -6.23 -13.57
C VAL A 341 -4.02 -5.96 -12.48
N PRO A 342 -3.30 -4.83 -12.57
CA PRO A 342 -2.33 -4.48 -11.53
C PRO A 342 -3.06 -4.17 -10.23
N THR A 343 -2.38 -4.40 -9.12
CA THR A 343 -2.72 -3.78 -7.85
C THR A 343 -1.76 -2.62 -7.59
N ASN A 344 -2.17 -1.69 -6.74
CA ASN A 344 -1.22 -0.72 -6.24
C ASN A 344 -0.29 -1.34 -5.18
N SER A 345 0.91 -0.83 -5.12
CA SER A 345 1.75 -0.81 -3.94
C SER A 345 1.87 0.62 -3.44
N GLY A 346 2.54 0.81 -2.32
CA GLY A 346 2.76 2.12 -1.73
C GLY A 346 2.16 2.24 -0.34
N ALA A 347 1.93 3.47 0.09
CA ALA A 347 1.60 3.77 1.47
C ALA A 347 0.78 5.05 1.60
N ALA A 348 0.11 5.16 2.74
CA ALA A 348 -0.53 6.37 3.21
C ALA A 348 0.22 6.93 4.44
N LEU A 349 -0.02 8.20 4.74
CA LEU A 349 0.41 8.88 5.95
C LEU A 349 -0.72 8.82 6.99
N PHE A 350 -0.42 8.24 8.14
CA PHE A 350 -1.34 8.06 9.25
C PHE A 350 -0.94 8.94 10.42
N MET A 351 -1.92 9.49 11.13
CA MET A 351 -1.72 10.30 12.34
C MET A 351 -1.95 9.45 13.60
N PHE A 352 -1.00 9.55 14.55
CA PHE A 352 -1.07 8.85 15.84
C PHE A 352 -1.10 9.81 17.03
N SER A 353 -0.79 11.08 16.80
CA SER A 353 -0.74 12.10 17.85
C SER A 353 -2.07 12.27 18.59
N LYS A 354 -2.00 12.57 19.89
CA LYS A 354 -3.15 12.87 20.77
C LYS A 354 -3.20 14.33 21.20
N ASP A 355 -2.08 15.02 21.12
CA ASP A 355 -1.97 16.44 21.47
C ASP A 355 -2.51 17.30 20.32
N PRO A 356 -3.45 18.23 20.55
CA PRO A 356 -4.08 19.02 19.50
C PRO A 356 -3.07 19.87 18.68
N ALA A 357 -2.05 20.44 19.32
CA ALA A 357 -1.05 21.23 18.59
C ALA A 357 -0.18 20.34 17.69
N LYS A 358 0.18 19.15 18.18
CA LYS A 358 0.90 18.17 17.37
C LYS A 358 0.02 17.59 16.26
N GLN A 359 -1.29 17.40 16.49
CA GLN A 359 -2.24 16.98 15.45
C GLN A 359 -2.31 18.01 14.33
N ARG A 360 -2.36 19.32 14.67
CA ARG A 360 -2.33 20.38 13.66
C ARG A 360 -1.02 20.37 12.88
N ALA A 361 0.13 20.36 13.56
CA ALA A 361 1.45 20.29 12.93
C ALA A 361 1.62 19.03 12.05
N ALA A 362 1.07 17.90 12.49
CA ALA A 362 1.07 16.64 11.72
C ALA A 362 0.23 16.77 10.44
N TRP A 363 -0.92 17.45 10.52
CA TRP A 363 -1.75 17.69 9.35
C TRP A 363 -1.06 18.60 8.33
N GLU A 364 -0.46 19.71 8.77
CA GLU A 364 0.32 20.59 7.88
C GLU A 364 1.47 19.85 7.18
N LEU A 365 2.14 18.91 7.89
CA LEU A 365 3.13 18.05 7.27
C LEU A 365 2.52 17.10 6.24
N ILE A 366 1.36 16.50 6.52
CA ILE A 366 0.66 15.61 5.58
C ILE A 366 0.25 16.38 4.32
N GLU A 367 -0.34 17.56 4.46
CA GLU A 367 -0.71 18.42 3.32
C GLU A 367 0.50 18.76 2.45
N PHE A 368 1.60 19.17 3.08
CA PHE A 368 2.83 19.51 2.37
C PHE A 368 3.40 18.30 1.62
N LEU A 369 3.50 17.14 2.28
CA LEU A 369 4.06 15.92 1.70
C LEU A 369 3.18 15.33 0.58
N THR A 370 1.92 15.73 0.50
CA THR A 370 0.96 15.31 -0.53
C THR A 370 0.60 16.42 -1.53
N SER A 371 1.39 17.51 -1.53
CA SER A 371 1.27 18.62 -2.48
C SER A 371 1.81 18.27 -3.89
N ASP A 372 1.48 19.10 -4.87
CA ASP A 372 2.02 18.99 -6.24
C ASP A 372 3.55 19.03 -6.27
N ALA A 373 4.15 19.92 -5.47
CA ALA A 373 5.61 20.06 -5.37
C ALA A 373 6.26 18.80 -4.77
N ALA A 374 5.62 18.21 -3.76
CA ALA A 374 6.12 16.97 -3.16
C ALA A 374 6.03 15.79 -4.14
N TYR A 375 4.90 15.61 -4.84
CA TYR A 375 4.77 14.55 -5.85
C TYR A 375 5.74 14.75 -7.01
N THR A 376 5.98 15.99 -7.44
CA THR A 376 6.99 16.28 -8.48
C THR A 376 8.38 15.78 -8.06
N LYS A 377 8.80 16.04 -6.81
CA LYS A 377 10.08 15.57 -6.28
C LYS A 377 10.12 14.05 -6.07
N ILE A 378 9.07 13.46 -5.53
CA ILE A 378 8.98 12.01 -5.28
C ILE A 378 9.00 11.25 -6.60
N THR A 379 8.22 11.68 -7.59
CA THR A 379 8.15 11.01 -8.88
C THR A 379 9.46 11.13 -9.64
N SER A 380 10.00 12.32 -9.77
CA SER A 380 11.25 12.56 -10.51
C SER A 380 12.48 11.96 -9.82
N GLY A 381 12.53 11.94 -8.50
CA GLY A 381 13.67 11.45 -7.74
C GLY A 381 13.70 9.94 -7.53
N ILE A 382 12.54 9.29 -7.49
CA ILE A 382 12.40 7.87 -7.10
C ILE A 382 11.76 7.03 -8.20
N GLY A 383 10.64 7.49 -8.80
CA GLY A 383 9.85 6.75 -9.78
C GLY A 383 8.50 6.27 -9.22
N TYR A 384 8.08 6.72 -8.04
CA TYR A 384 6.70 6.57 -7.60
C TYR A 384 5.77 7.33 -8.55
N LEU A 385 4.59 6.78 -8.79
CA LEU A 385 3.59 7.42 -9.65
C LEU A 385 2.92 8.59 -8.90
N PRO A 386 2.67 9.72 -9.58
CA PRO A 386 1.96 10.82 -8.95
C PRO A 386 0.49 10.43 -8.75
N LEU A 387 -0.04 10.71 -7.58
CA LEU A 387 -1.46 10.48 -7.26
C LEU A 387 -2.37 11.63 -7.68
N ARG A 388 -1.78 12.78 -8.04
CA ARG A 388 -2.49 13.97 -8.53
C ARG A 388 -2.63 13.94 -10.04
N THR A 389 -3.87 14.04 -10.52
CA THR A 389 -4.20 14.00 -11.95
C THR A 389 -3.72 15.26 -12.66
N GLY A 390 -3.25 15.11 -13.90
CA GLY A 390 -2.76 16.22 -14.71
C GLY A 390 -1.34 16.68 -14.43
N LEU A 391 -0.72 16.25 -13.32
CA LEU A 391 0.64 16.67 -12.97
C LEU A 391 1.70 16.24 -14.00
N LEU A 392 1.47 15.12 -14.68
CA LEU A 392 2.32 14.62 -15.77
C LEU A 392 2.19 15.43 -17.08
N ASP A 393 1.13 16.21 -17.20
CA ASP A 393 0.86 17.07 -18.37
C ASP A 393 1.19 18.54 -18.08
N ASP A 394 1.41 18.91 -16.82
CA ASP A 394 1.74 20.27 -16.40
C ASP A 394 3.19 20.64 -16.77
N PRO A 395 3.41 21.72 -17.54
CA PRO A 395 4.75 22.22 -17.86
C PRO A 395 5.59 22.60 -16.62
N ASN A 396 4.93 23.05 -15.55
CA ASN A 396 5.56 23.38 -14.27
C ASN A 396 5.67 22.18 -13.31
N GLY A 397 5.04 21.06 -13.67
CA GLY A 397 5.06 19.81 -12.93
C GLY A 397 6.02 18.78 -13.54
N LEU A 398 5.48 17.68 -14.03
CA LEU A 398 6.24 16.51 -14.48
C LEU A 398 6.30 16.33 -16.00
N LYS A 399 5.72 17.21 -16.81
CA LYS A 399 5.64 17.03 -18.27
C LYS A 399 7.00 16.81 -18.93
N THR A 400 7.96 17.68 -18.66
CA THR A 400 9.33 17.56 -19.22
C THR A 400 9.99 16.27 -18.76
N TRP A 401 9.90 16.00 -17.44
CA TRP A 401 10.46 14.78 -16.88
C TRP A 401 9.83 13.51 -17.48
N ALA A 402 8.51 13.46 -17.65
CA ALA A 402 7.81 12.32 -18.24
C ALA A 402 8.23 12.04 -19.70
N ALA A 403 8.45 13.10 -20.48
CA ALA A 403 8.95 12.99 -21.86
C ALA A 403 10.37 12.40 -21.93
N GLU A 404 11.22 12.70 -20.94
CA GLU A 404 12.59 12.22 -20.83
C GLU A 404 12.67 10.83 -20.16
N ASN A 405 11.58 10.37 -19.50
CA ASN A 405 11.53 9.12 -18.75
C ASN A 405 10.42 8.16 -19.24
N PRO A 406 10.54 7.65 -20.50
CA PRO A 406 9.49 6.82 -21.13
C PRO A 406 9.23 5.50 -20.37
N LEU A 407 10.09 5.09 -19.46
CA LEU A 407 9.91 3.89 -18.62
C LEU A 407 8.69 3.97 -17.69
N ILE A 408 8.15 5.18 -17.44
CA ILE A 408 6.92 5.35 -16.65
C ILE A 408 5.66 4.94 -17.44
N LYS A 409 5.71 5.01 -18.78
CA LYS A 409 4.53 4.81 -19.63
C LYS A 409 3.81 3.47 -19.42
N PRO A 410 4.48 2.31 -19.36
CA PRO A 410 3.80 1.04 -19.10
C PRO A 410 3.01 1.01 -17.79
N ASN A 411 3.49 1.73 -16.76
CA ASN A 411 2.77 1.88 -15.50
C ASN A 411 1.47 2.67 -15.68
N LEU A 412 1.54 3.78 -16.42
CA LEU A 412 0.37 4.63 -16.69
C LEU A 412 -0.67 3.90 -17.54
N ASP A 413 -0.24 3.16 -18.56
CA ASP A 413 -1.11 2.43 -19.47
C ASP A 413 -1.97 1.35 -18.75
N GLN A 414 -1.48 0.80 -17.64
CA GLN A 414 -2.21 -0.23 -16.89
C GLN A 414 -3.09 0.31 -15.75
N LEU A 415 -2.95 1.61 -15.37
CA LEU A 415 -3.70 2.19 -14.25
C LEU A 415 -5.22 2.13 -14.42
N ALA A 416 -5.74 2.24 -15.65
CA ALA A 416 -7.18 2.17 -15.91
C ALA A 416 -7.82 0.82 -15.49
N LYS A 417 -7.02 -0.24 -15.31
CA LYS A 417 -7.45 -1.58 -14.92
C LYS A 417 -7.06 -1.93 -13.49
N LEU A 418 -6.52 -0.99 -12.75
CA LEU A 418 -6.02 -1.19 -11.40
C LEU A 418 -7.15 -1.62 -10.47
N LYS A 419 -6.87 -2.63 -9.63
CA LYS A 419 -7.65 -2.95 -8.44
C LYS A 419 -6.85 -2.58 -7.19
N PRO A 420 -7.49 -2.00 -6.16
CA PRO A 420 -6.81 -1.71 -4.91
C PRO A 420 -6.16 -2.94 -4.28
N TRP A 421 -4.98 -2.76 -3.69
CA TRP A 421 -4.39 -3.73 -2.80
C TRP A 421 -5.31 -3.91 -1.58
N VAL A 422 -5.77 -5.13 -1.35
CA VAL A 422 -6.74 -5.42 -0.30
C VAL A 422 -6.02 -5.65 1.03
N SER A 423 -6.38 -4.84 2.03
CA SER A 423 -6.00 -5.06 3.43
C SER A 423 -6.91 -6.12 4.07
N PHE A 424 -6.34 -7.04 4.85
CA PHE A 424 -7.12 -8.02 5.59
C PHE A 424 -7.65 -7.41 6.90
N PRO A 425 -8.90 -7.70 7.30
CA PRO A 425 -9.48 -7.18 8.53
C PRO A 425 -8.92 -7.87 9.77
N GLY A 426 -9.00 -7.18 10.90
CA GLY A 426 -8.73 -7.75 12.22
C GLY A 426 -7.28 -7.62 12.70
N LYS A 427 -7.10 -7.87 13.98
CA LYS A 427 -5.80 -7.77 14.68
C LYS A 427 -4.76 -8.78 14.21
N ASP A 428 -5.20 -9.88 13.62
CA ASP A 428 -4.34 -11.00 13.19
C ASP A 428 -3.86 -10.85 11.72
N TYR A 429 -4.06 -9.66 11.12
CA TYR A 429 -3.66 -9.31 9.76
C TYR A 429 -2.23 -9.76 9.40
N VAL A 430 -1.25 -9.46 10.27
CA VAL A 430 0.15 -9.82 10.03
C VAL A 430 0.35 -11.34 9.95
N GLN A 431 -0.38 -12.10 10.77
CA GLN A 431 -0.34 -13.57 10.77
C GLN A 431 -0.97 -14.13 9.50
N ILE A 432 -2.12 -13.60 9.07
CA ILE A 432 -2.80 -13.98 7.82
C ILE A 432 -1.87 -13.76 6.62
N ARG A 433 -1.30 -12.58 6.50
CA ARG A 433 -0.36 -12.23 5.44
C ARG A 433 0.87 -13.14 5.43
N THR A 434 1.45 -13.39 6.60
CA THR A 434 2.64 -14.24 6.76
C THR A 434 2.33 -15.70 6.38
N ALA A 435 1.17 -16.22 6.76
CA ALA A 435 0.75 -17.58 6.39
C ALA A 435 0.56 -17.71 4.86
N MET A 436 -0.11 -16.75 4.24
CA MET A 436 -0.32 -16.73 2.80
C MET A 436 0.99 -16.67 2.02
N LEU A 437 1.84 -15.67 2.29
CA LEU A 437 3.12 -15.52 1.60
C LEU A 437 4.10 -16.66 1.91
N GLY A 438 4.04 -17.21 3.13
CA GLY A 438 4.80 -18.39 3.49
C GLY A 438 4.43 -19.62 2.68
N ALA A 439 3.14 -19.81 2.40
CA ALA A 439 2.67 -20.89 1.53
C ALA A 439 3.12 -20.66 0.07
N VAL A 440 3.00 -19.44 -0.45
CA VAL A 440 3.48 -19.08 -1.79
C VAL A 440 4.98 -19.35 -1.93
N GLU A 441 5.80 -18.84 -1.01
CA GLU A 441 7.26 -19.05 -1.01
C GLU A 441 7.62 -20.54 -0.95
N ASN A 442 6.90 -21.32 -0.14
CA ASN A 442 7.13 -22.75 0.02
C ASN A 442 6.82 -23.53 -1.28
N VAL A 443 5.75 -23.15 -1.96
CA VAL A 443 5.45 -23.74 -3.29
C VAL A 443 6.52 -23.36 -4.30
N VAL A 444 6.79 -22.07 -4.47
CA VAL A 444 7.63 -21.57 -5.56
C VAL A 444 9.09 -22.00 -5.41
N TYR A 445 9.66 -21.90 -4.22
CA TYR A 445 11.08 -22.09 -4.00
C TYR A 445 11.44 -23.43 -3.35
N ASN A 446 10.53 -24.07 -2.62
CA ASN A 446 10.80 -25.34 -1.93
C ASN A 446 10.11 -26.55 -2.60
N GLY A 447 9.36 -26.34 -3.68
CA GLY A 447 8.77 -27.41 -4.47
C GLY A 447 7.56 -28.10 -3.83
N ALA A 448 6.90 -27.45 -2.86
CA ALA A 448 5.69 -27.98 -2.25
C ALA A 448 4.52 -28.06 -3.26
N ASP A 449 3.57 -28.95 -3.00
CA ASP A 449 2.35 -29.05 -3.83
C ASP A 449 1.52 -27.77 -3.77
N PRO A 450 1.23 -27.10 -4.89
CA PRO A 450 0.54 -25.82 -4.90
C PRO A 450 -0.83 -25.85 -4.25
N LYS A 451 -1.67 -26.82 -4.68
CA LYS A 451 -3.06 -26.89 -4.23
C LYS A 451 -3.14 -27.23 -2.75
N LYS A 452 -2.42 -28.25 -2.32
CA LYS A 452 -2.43 -28.68 -0.91
C LYS A 452 -1.89 -27.58 0.00
N THR A 453 -0.73 -27.01 -0.31
CA THR A 453 -0.05 -26.02 0.53
C THR A 453 -0.88 -24.75 0.69
N LEU A 454 -1.46 -24.23 -0.41
CA LEU A 454 -2.32 -23.06 -0.34
C LEU A 454 -3.63 -23.36 0.40
N THR A 455 -4.22 -24.56 0.23
CA THR A 455 -5.47 -24.94 0.91
C THR A 455 -5.26 -25.02 2.43
N ASP A 456 -4.19 -25.66 2.87
CA ASP A 456 -3.86 -25.77 4.29
C ASP A 456 -3.66 -24.38 4.91
N ALA A 457 -2.86 -23.52 4.26
CA ALA A 457 -2.62 -22.15 4.73
C ALA A 457 -3.90 -21.29 4.71
N GLN A 458 -4.74 -21.41 3.67
CA GLN A 458 -6.01 -20.69 3.60
C GLN A 458 -6.97 -21.09 4.72
N THR A 459 -7.02 -22.37 5.03
CA THR A 459 -7.87 -22.89 6.12
C THR A 459 -7.46 -22.27 7.45
N GLU A 460 -6.17 -22.22 7.75
CA GLU A 460 -5.68 -21.60 8.99
C GLU A 460 -5.87 -20.07 8.97
N ALA A 461 -5.56 -19.41 7.86
CA ALA A 461 -5.73 -17.95 7.73
C ALA A 461 -7.20 -17.52 7.88
N THR A 462 -8.16 -18.31 7.38
CA THR A 462 -9.60 -18.01 7.51
C THR A 462 -10.05 -18.02 8.99
N LYS A 463 -9.45 -18.85 9.84
CA LYS A 463 -9.77 -18.89 11.29
C LYS A 463 -9.32 -17.63 12.04
N LEU A 464 -8.37 -16.89 11.47
CA LEU A 464 -7.82 -15.65 12.04
C LEU A 464 -8.64 -14.41 11.66
N LEU A 465 -9.57 -14.53 10.69
CA LEU A 465 -10.47 -13.41 10.34
C LEU A 465 -11.42 -13.13 11.51
N PRO A 466 -11.83 -11.85 11.68
CA PRO A 466 -12.85 -11.49 12.67
C PRO A 466 -14.11 -12.35 12.48
N LYS A 467 -14.68 -12.81 13.60
CA LYS A 467 -15.98 -13.46 13.58
C LYS A 467 -17.04 -12.39 13.42
N SER A 468 -17.87 -12.50 12.40
CA SER A 468 -19.05 -11.65 12.17
C SER A 468 -20.05 -11.73 13.34
#